data_6688ae98fa1bb1225ca8348fd52a3461
#
_entry.id   6688ae98fa1bb1225ca8348fd52a3461
#
_cell.length_a   1.000
_cell.length_b   1.000
_cell.length_c   1.000
_cell.angle_alpha   90.00
_cell.angle_beta   90.00
_cell.angle_gamma   90.00
#
_symmetry.space_group_name_H-M   'P 1'
#
loop_
_entity.id
_entity.type
_entity.pdbx_description
1 polymer ?
#
loop_
_entity_poly.entity_id
_entity_poly.type
_entity_poly.pdbx_seq_one_letter_code
_entity_poly.pdbx_strand_id
1 'polypeptide(L)' 'MSTFVIYNYQKELKSLKENLLENLIVGVEKIEDYKYILGKIHMLEACQQELSRLLEQEEK' A
#
# COMPACT_ATOMS: atom_id res chain seq x y z
N MET A 1 -8.74 -15.72 -9.13
CA MET A 1 -8.84 -15.11 -7.79
C MET A 1 -10.18 -14.38 -7.71
N SER A 2 -10.90 -14.55 -6.62
CA SER A 2 -12.21 -13.92 -6.49
C SER A 2 -12.10 -12.43 -6.21
N THR A 3 -13.10 -11.68 -6.65
CA THR A 3 -13.17 -10.24 -6.42
C THR A 3 -13.12 -9.92 -4.92
N PHE A 4 -13.75 -10.77 -4.11
CA PHE A 4 -13.78 -10.63 -2.67
C PHE A 4 -12.36 -10.67 -2.08
N VAL A 5 -11.54 -11.61 -2.54
CA VAL A 5 -10.16 -11.75 -2.06
C VAL A 5 -9.34 -10.52 -2.45
N ILE A 6 -9.54 -10.00 -3.66
CA ILE A 6 -8.81 -8.82 -4.13
C ILE A 6 -9.17 -7.58 -3.28
N TYR A 7 -10.45 -7.39 -2.98
CA TYR A 7 -10.88 -6.27 -2.13
C TYR A 7 -10.29 -6.38 -0.73
N ASN A 8 -10.27 -7.59 -0.16
CA ASN A 8 -9.67 -7.78 1.16
C ASN A 8 -8.16 -7.49 1.13
N TYR A 9 -7.48 -7.89 0.08
CA TYR A 9 -6.07 -7.62 -0.06
C TYR A 9 -5.80 -6.11 -0.17
N GLN A 10 -6.63 -5.39 -0.92
CA GLN A 10 -6.51 -3.93 -1.00
C GLN A 10 -6.67 -3.27 0.37
N LYS A 11 -7.59 -3.77 1.16
CA LYS A 11 -7.82 -3.27 2.51
C LYS A 11 -6.59 -3.48 3.38
N GLU A 12 -5.96 -4.64 3.28
CA GLU A 12 -4.74 -4.94 4.01
C GLU A 12 -3.59 -4.03 3.58
N LEU A 13 -3.45 -3.79 2.27
CA LEU A 13 -2.40 -2.89 1.76
C LEU A 13 -2.61 -1.48 2.28
N LYS A 14 -3.84 -1.01 2.35
CA LYS A 14 -4.15 0.31 2.87
C LYS A 14 -3.76 0.42 4.34
N SER A 15 -4.06 -0.61 5.12
CA SER A 15 -3.70 -0.68 6.53
C SER A 15 -2.19 -0.62 6.72
N LEU A 16 -1.46 -1.39 5.93
CA LEU A 16 0.00 -1.39 5.99
C LEU A 16 0.57 -0.01 5.64
N LYS A 17 0.00 0.64 4.63
CA LYS A 17 0.44 1.97 4.23
C LYS A 17 0.19 2.99 5.34
N GLU A 18 -0.96 2.93 5.99
CA GLU A 18 -1.29 3.83 7.09
C GLU A 18 -0.34 3.66 8.25
N ASN A 19 0.03 2.41 8.57
CA ASN A 19 0.99 2.14 9.63
C ASN A 19 2.37 2.73 9.31
N LEU A 20 2.80 2.63 8.05
CA LEU A 20 4.07 3.20 7.63
C LEU A 20 4.04 4.73 7.69
N LEU A 21 2.91 5.35 7.32
CA LEU A 21 2.76 6.79 7.41
C LEU A 21 2.83 7.26 8.87
N GLU A 22 2.22 6.52 9.78
CA GLU A 22 2.32 6.83 11.21
C GLU A 22 3.76 6.80 11.69
N ASN A 23 4.54 5.83 11.24
CA ASN A 23 5.95 5.74 11.60
C ASN A 23 6.73 6.97 11.12
N LEU A 24 6.38 7.51 9.95
CA LEU A 24 7.01 8.73 9.46
C LEU A 24 6.67 9.94 10.35
N ILE A 25 5.43 10.01 10.81
CA ILE A 25 4.96 11.13 11.62
C ILE A 25 5.56 11.08 13.03
N VAL A 26 5.60 9.90 13.64
CA VAL A 26 6.01 9.76 15.04
C VAL A 26 7.50 9.95 15.23
N GLY A 27 8.30 9.58 14.27
CA GLY A 27 9.72 9.87 14.39
C GLY A 27 10.62 8.94 13.62
N VAL A 28 11.15 9.49 12.56
CA VAL A 28 12.24 8.87 11.83
C VAL A 28 13.45 9.75 12.11
N GLU A 29 14.44 9.21 12.83
CA GLU A 29 15.60 9.98 13.24
C GLU A 29 16.65 10.09 12.14
N LYS A 30 16.67 9.12 11.22
CA LYS A 30 17.68 9.07 10.17
C LYS A 30 17.04 9.21 8.80
N ILE A 31 17.71 9.95 7.94
CA ILE A 31 17.20 10.16 6.58
C ILE A 31 17.12 8.86 5.79
N GLU A 32 18.00 7.90 6.09
CA GLU A 32 17.98 6.58 5.45
C GLU A 32 16.71 5.81 5.79
N ASP A 33 16.29 5.87 7.04
CA ASP A 33 15.06 5.24 7.48
C ASP A 33 13.84 5.89 6.83
N TYR A 34 13.89 7.22 6.68
CA TYR A 34 12.84 7.95 5.98
C TYR A 34 12.70 7.48 4.54
N LYS A 35 13.83 7.38 3.83
CA LYS A 35 13.83 6.95 2.44
C LYS A 35 13.34 5.50 2.30
N TYR A 36 13.74 4.66 3.24
CA TYR A 36 13.32 3.24 3.24
C TYR A 36 11.80 3.11 3.41
N ILE A 37 11.25 3.82 4.39
CA ILE A 37 9.81 3.79 4.64
C ILE A 37 9.04 4.39 3.47
N LEU A 38 9.54 5.48 2.91
CA LEU A 38 8.91 6.11 1.76
C LEU A 38 8.89 5.16 0.55
N GLY A 39 9.96 4.42 0.34
CA GLY A 39 10.03 3.42 -0.71
C GLY A 39 8.99 2.33 -0.53
N LYS A 40 8.79 1.86 0.71
CA LYS A 40 7.75 0.88 1.01
C LYS A 40 6.36 1.42 0.72
N ILE A 41 6.10 2.67 1.10
CA ILE A 41 4.81 3.32 0.84
C ILE A 41 4.55 3.39 -0.66
N HIS A 42 5.55 3.81 -1.44
CA HIS A 42 5.42 3.90 -2.88
C HIS A 42 5.13 2.54 -3.51
N MET A 43 5.79 1.48 -3.03
CA MET A 43 5.54 0.15 -3.53
C MET A 43 4.13 -0.33 -3.21
N LEU A 44 3.65 -0.06 -2.00
CA LEU A 44 2.28 -0.41 -1.62
C LEU A 44 1.26 0.33 -2.47
N GLU A 45 1.52 1.60 -2.78
CA GLU A 45 0.64 2.37 -3.66
C GLU A 45 0.62 1.79 -5.06
N ALA A 46 1.77 1.35 -5.57
CA ALA A 46 1.84 0.71 -6.87
C ALA A 46 1.03 -0.60 -6.88
N CYS A 47 1.12 -1.39 -5.81
CA CYS A 47 0.34 -2.61 -5.69
C CYS A 47 -1.16 -2.33 -5.65
N GLN A 48 -1.56 -1.28 -4.94
CA GLN A 48 -2.97 -0.88 -4.89
C GLN A 48 -3.49 -0.50 -6.27
N GLN A 49 -2.69 0.24 -7.04
CA GLN A 49 -3.05 0.63 -8.39
C GLN A 49 -3.20 -0.57 -9.32
N GLU A 50 -2.29 -1.53 -9.22
CA GLU A 50 -2.36 -2.74 -10.03
C GLU A 50 -3.61 -3.56 -9.70
N LEU A 51 -3.94 -3.69 -8.42
CA LEU A 51 -5.15 -4.41 -8.03
C LEU A 51 -6.40 -3.72 -8.51
N SER A 52 -6.44 -2.39 -8.46
CA SER A 52 -7.57 -1.62 -8.96
C SER A 52 -7.75 -1.84 -10.46
N ARG A 53 -6.64 -1.86 -11.20
CA ARG A 53 -6.67 -2.10 -12.63
C ARG A 53 -7.23 -3.49 -12.96
N LEU A 54 -6.79 -4.49 -12.20
CA LEU A 54 -7.27 -5.86 -12.39
C LEU A 54 -8.75 -5.99 -12.07
N LEU A 55 -9.22 -5.31 -11.03
CA LEU A 55 -10.64 -5.31 -10.68
C LEU A 55 -11.49 -4.69 -11.77
N GLU A 56 -11.02 -3.59 -12.36
CA GLU A 56 -11.71 -2.95 -13.48
C GLU A 56 -11.85 -3.90 -14.66
N GLN A 57 -10.82 -4.68 -14.94
CA GLN A 57 -10.87 -5.66 -16.04
C GLN A 57 -11.87 -6.77 -15.76
N GLU A 58 -11.96 -7.22 -14.52
CA GLU A 58 -12.90 -8.28 -14.14
C GLU A 58 -14.36 -7.82 -14.18
N GLU A 59 -14.59 -6.56 -13.85
CA GLU A 59 -15.94 -6.01 -13.82
C GLU A 59 -16.49 -5.67 -15.21
N LYS A 60 -15.65 -5.68 -16.21
CA LYS A 60 -16.06 -5.53 -17.61
C LYS A 60 -16.37 -6.86 -18.25
#